data_1045678e427c765107f0d4e797c992a4
#
_entry.id   1045678e427c765107f0d4e797c992a4
#
_cell.length_a   1.000
_cell.length_b   1.000
_cell.length_c   1.000
_cell.angle_alpha   90.00
_cell.angle_beta   90.00
_cell.angle_gamma   90.00
#
_symmetry.space_group_name_H-M   'P 1'
#
loop_
_entity.id
_entity.type
_entity.pdbx_description
1 polymer ?
#
loop_
_entity_poly.entity_id
_entity_poly.type
_entity_poly.pdbx_seq_one_letter_code
_entity_poly.pdbx_strand_id
1 'polypeptide(L)'
;MLRRLSIGSLASALSNAFVQARPVQASVSCAAPVSGQYLIVSQGLRGSQPMGSLQLETWLPNGSVSGTRFLRVGRTYRETKYEGRWESESDCGLTVTRDQQGHQSKVLLTAQGLPRFGLSNRIGDVVREQWMAQPDRRCEPDSMNGSFMSQQRGSSFTASSWKANAVIQRESWIGWQMVGLAVSSYDGAGEVAGYQGQFIQDENCIGQIRQQDERGVTYAYSAILRSDGSGYAYLQTQGDDLTVALVEKSES
;
A
#
# COMPACT_ATOMS: atom_id res chain seq x y z
N MET A 1 12.77 82.79 -3.47
CA MET A 1 13.22 82.21 -2.21
C MET A 1 12.57 80.82 -2.05
N LEU A 2 13.28 79.76 -2.43
CA LEU A 2 12.75 78.36 -2.29
C LEU A 2 13.51 77.69 -1.15
N ARG A 3 12.77 77.32 -0.10
CA ARG A 3 13.28 76.52 1.02
C ARG A 3 13.29 75.03 0.59
N ARG A 4 14.44 74.40 0.59
CA ARG A 4 14.59 72.93 0.46
C ARG A 4 14.32 72.30 1.83
N LEU A 5 13.34 71.38 1.87
CA LEU A 5 13.09 70.47 2.99
C LEU A 5 13.97 69.23 2.78
N SER A 6 14.86 68.96 3.72
CA SER A 6 15.62 67.70 3.81
C SER A 6 14.76 66.61 4.43
N ILE A 7 14.53 65.50 3.66
CA ILE A 7 13.92 64.30 4.19
C ILE A 7 15.03 63.40 4.73
N GLY A 8 15.06 63.28 6.06
CA GLY A 8 15.93 62.32 6.76
C GLY A 8 15.48 60.90 6.56
N SER A 9 16.36 60.08 5.99
CA SER A 9 16.15 58.63 5.82
C SER A 9 16.38 57.93 7.14
N LEU A 10 15.32 57.40 7.76
CA LEU A 10 15.37 56.46 8.87
C LEU A 10 15.52 55.05 8.30
N ALA A 11 16.75 54.55 8.25
CA ALA A 11 17.02 53.15 7.99
C ALA A 11 16.75 52.32 9.24
N SER A 12 15.60 51.66 9.30
CA SER A 12 15.28 50.66 10.33
C SER A 12 16.08 49.38 10.07
N ALA A 13 17.05 49.09 10.91
CA ALA A 13 17.78 47.85 10.94
C ALA A 13 16.86 46.76 11.52
N LEU A 14 16.20 45.98 10.66
CA LEU A 14 15.57 44.73 11.04
C LEU A 14 16.63 43.65 11.24
N SER A 15 17.04 43.45 12.49
CA SER A 15 17.87 42.30 12.88
C SER A 15 17.03 41.02 12.73
N ASN A 16 17.26 40.31 11.62
CA ASN A 16 16.74 38.95 11.45
C ASN A 16 17.47 38.01 12.43
N ALA A 17 16.91 37.82 13.61
CA ALA A 17 17.31 36.76 14.51
C ALA A 17 16.81 35.42 13.88
N PHE A 18 17.65 34.79 13.06
CA PHE A 18 17.47 33.39 12.68
C PHE A 18 17.60 32.56 13.96
N VAL A 19 16.46 32.15 14.50
CA VAL A 19 16.43 31.08 15.51
C VAL A 19 16.92 29.83 14.79
N GLN A 20 18.20 29.50 14.95
CA GLN A 20 18.72 28.19 14.54
C GLN A 20 18.03 27.15 15.42
N ALA A 21 17.00 26.51 14.86
CA ALA A 21 16.41 25.30 15.44
C ALA A 21 17.55 24.28 15.56
N ARG A 22 17.99 24.01 16.78
CA ARG A 22 18.89 22.88 17.03
C ARG A 22 18.16 21.63 16.58
N PRO A 23 18.79 20.75 15.75
CA PRO A 23 18.19 19.47 15.43
C PRO A 23 17.94 18.72 16.75
N VAL A 24 16.69 18.45 17.04
CA VAL A 24 16.32 17.55 18.14
C VAL A 24 16.79 16.17 17.70
N GLN A 25 17.94 15.76 18.17
CA GLN A 25 18.38 14.37 18.09
C GLN A 25 17.54 13.56 19.09
N ALA A 26 16.31 13.24 18.72
CA ALA A 26 15.56 12.21 19.40
C ALA A 26 16.19 10.87 18.97
N SER A 27 16.99 10.27 19.81
CA SER A 27 17.40 8.86 19.64
C SER A 27 16.15 8.00 19.84
N VAL A 28 15.52 7.58 18.75
CA VAL A 28 14.40 6.64 18.81
C VAL A 28 15.01 5.25 18.98
N SER A 29 14.78 4.61 20.12
CA SER A 29 15.18 3.24 20.37
C SER A 29 14.04 2.31 19.98
N CYS A 30 14.33 1.31 19.15
CA CYS A 30 13.39 0.26 18.77
C CYS A 30 13.89 -1.10 19.18
N ALA A 31 12.95 -2.02 19.41
CA ALA A 31 13.26 -3.42 19.52
C ALA A 31 13.83 -3.95 18.19
N ALA A 32 14.55 -5.07 18.27
CA ALA A 32 15.01 -5.80 17.08
C ALA A 32 13.82 -6.16 16.17
N PRO A 33 14.04 -6.26 14.85
CA PRO A 33 12.99 -6.66 13.92
C PRO A 33 12.36 -7.99 14.32
N VAL A 34 11.02 -8.04 14.31
CA VAL A 34 10.29 -9.26 14.69
C VAL A 34 10.24 -10.19 13.48
N SER A 35 10.62 -11.46 13.69
CA SER A 35 10.45 -12.51 12.68
C SER A 35 8.98 -12.91 12.58
N GLY A 36 8.53 -13.32 11.39
CA GLY A 36 7.14 -13.71 11.14
C GLY A 36 6.73 -13.49 9.71
N GLN A 37 5.44 -13.60 9.46
CA GLN A 37 4.85 -13.29 8.16
C GLN A 37 4.30 -11.86 8.12
N TYR A 38 4.44 -11.24 6.96
CA TYR A 38 3.96 -9.88 6.70
C TYR A 38 3.23 -9.79 5.37
N LEU A 39 2.02 -9.27 5.42
CA LEU A 39 1.29 -8.80 4.25
C LEU A 39 1.74 -7.38 3.92
N ILE A 40 2.15 -7.16 2.67
CA ILE A 40 2.64 -5.87 2.20
C ILE A 40 1.79 -5.41 1.03
N VAL A 41 1.25 -4.22 1.16
CA VAL A 41 0.50 -3.54 0.10
C VAL A 41 1.34 -2.38 -0.40
N SER A 42 1.64 -2.36 -1.69
CA SER A 42 2.45 -1.29 -2.30
C SER A 42 1.69 -0.58 -3.39
N GLN A 43 1.83 0.74 -3.46
CA GLN A 43 1.19 1.57 -4.48
C GLN A 43 2.04 2.79 -4.81
N GLY A 44 2.05 3.15 -6.10
CA GLY A 44 2.77 4.33 -6.55
C GLY A 44 2.98 4.36 -8.06
N LEU A 45 4.15 4.85 -8.46
CA LEU A 45 4.54 4.98 -9.86
C LEU A 45 5.89 4.27 -10.09
N ARG A 46 6.01 3.66 -11.25
CA ARG A 46 7.29 3.21 -11.84
C ARG A 46 7.52 3.99 -13.12
N GLY A 47 8.44 4.94 -13.07
CA GLY A 47 8.49 5.98 -14.11
C GLY A 47 7.17 6.74 -14.18
N SER A 48 6.53 6.75 -15.36
CA SER A 48 5.23 7.39 -15.56
C SER A 48 4.04 6.42 -15.45
N GLN A 49 4.29 5.13 -15.17
CA GLN A 49 3.23 4.13 -15.12
C GLN A 49 2.76 3.89 -13.67
N PRO A 50 1.45 3.78 -13.44
CA PRO A 50 0.96 3.37 -12.13
C PRO A 50 1.43 1.96 -11.81
N MET A 51 1.72 1.74 -10.53
CA MET A 51 2.19 0.48 -9.99
C MET A 51 1.41 0.12 -8.73
N GLY A 52 1.06 -1.16 -8.63
CA GLY A 52 0.54 -1.77 -7.42
C GLY A 52 1.15 -3.13 -7.20
N SER A 53 1.33 -3.53 -5.95
CA SER A 53 1.70 -4.91 -5.62
C SER A 53 1.15 -5.37 -4.29
N LEU A 54 0.96 -6.69 -4.19
CA LEU A 54 0.75 -7.40 -2.93
C LEU A 54 1.92 -8.34 -2.73
N GLN A 55 2.34 -8.50 -1.48
CA GLN A 55 3.38 -9.46 -1.13
C GLN A 55 3.01 -10.14 0.19
N LEU A 56 3.29 -11.42 0.26
CA LEU A 56 3.33 -12.16 1.51
C LEU A 56 4.78 -12.58 1.74
N GLU A 57 5.41 -12.00 2.75
CA GLU A 57 6.82 -12.25 3.11
C GLU A 57 6.93 -13.00 4.42
N THR A 58 7.86 -13.93 4.48
CA THR A 58 8.31 -14.59 5.72
C THR A 58 9.71 -14.10 6.06
N TRP A 59 9.88 -13.59 7.28
CA TRP A 59 11.14 -13.14 7.83
C TRP A 59 11.65 -14.13 8.87
N LEU A 60 12.91 -14.55 8.73
CA LEU A 60 13.57 -15.41 9.67
C LEU A 60 14.52 -14.62 10.59
N PRO A 61 14.83 -15.14 11.80
CA PRO A 61 15.70 -14.45 12.75
C PRO A 61 17.14 -14.21 12.24
N ASN A 62 17.58 -15.00 11.26
CA ASN A 62 18.90 -14.87 10.64
C ASN A 62 18.97 -13.77 9.56
N GLY A 63 17.92 -13.00 9.38
CA GLY A 63 17.84 -11.95 8.36
C GLY A 63 17.35 -12.40 6.98
N SER A 64 17.11 -13.70 6.78
CA SER A 64 16.58 -14.19 5.51
C SER A 64 15.12 -13.81 5.32
N VAL A 65 14.76 -13.53 4.06
CA VAL A 65 13.41 -13.22 3.62
C VAL A 65 13.05 -14.15 2.47
N SER A 66 11.81 -14.63 2.46
CA SER A 66 11.22 -15.31 1.31
C SER A 66 9.79 -14.86 1.14
N GLY A 67 9.27 -14.89 -0.10
CA GLY A 67 7.90 -14.44 -0.30
C GLY A 67 7.37 -14.65 -1.70
N THR A 68 6.06 -14.41 -1.81
CA THR A 68 5.32 -14.34 -3.09
C THR A 68 4.92 -12.89 -3.32
N ARG A 69 5.13 -12.41 -4.54
CA ARG A 69 4.75 -11.06 -4.97
C ARG A 69 3.86 -11.11 -6.19
N PHE A 70 2.73 -10.45 -6.09
CA PHE A 70 1.85 -10.07 -7.18
C PHE A 70 2.15 -8.63 -7.52
N LEU A 71 2.55 -8.36 -8.75
CA LEU A 71 2.97 -7.03 -9.21
C LEU A 71 2.22 -6.66 -10.48
N ARG A 72 1.69 -5.45 -10.52
CA ARG A 72 1.17 -4.84 -11.73
C ARG A 72 1.83 -3.48 -11.97
N VAL A 73 2.36 -3.29 -13.16
CA VAL A 73 2.89 -2.01 -13.64
C VAL A 73 2.18 -1.67 -14.94
N GLY A 74 1.42 -0.59 -14.92
CA GLY A 74 0.52 -0.30 -16.01
C GLY A 74 -0.42 -1.47 -16.27
N ARG A 75 -0.41 -2.03 -17.50
CA ARG A 75 -1.25 -3.17 -17.92
C ARG A 75 -0.56 -4.52 -17.76
N THR A 76 0.70 -4.54 -17.30
CA THR A 76 1.48 -5.79 -17.17
C THR A 76 1.38 -6.33 -15.76
N TYR A 77 0.83 -7.53 -15.63
CA TYR A 77 0.75 -8.29 -14.37
C TYR A 77 1.82 -9.40 -14.36
N ARG A 78 2.38 -9.64 -13.17
CA ARG A 78 3.35 -10.73 -12.92
C ARG A 78 3.18 -11.26 -11.50
N GLU A 79 3.38 -12.58 -11.38
CA GLU A 79 3.55 -13.27 -10.12
C GLU A 79 4.97 -13.81 -10.03
N THR A 80 5.61 -13.65 -8.87
CA THR A 80 6.99 -14.12 -8.64
C THR A 80 7.16 -14.59 -7.21
N LYS A 81 7.84 -15.72 -7.04
CA LYS A 81 8.43 -16.11 -5.75
C LYS A 81 9.86 -15.55 -5.70
N TYR A 82 10.29 -15.11 -4.55
CA TYR A 82 11.61 -14.50 -4.36
C TYR A 82 12.18 -14.85 -3.00
N GLU A 83 13.50 -14.70 -2.92
CA GLU A 83 14.28 -14.74 -1.70
C GLU A 83 14.99 -13.40 -1.52
N GLY A 84 15.44 -13.13 -0.30
CA GLY A 84 16.10 -11.89 0.00
C GLY A 84 16.65 -11.88 1.43
N ARG A 85 16.95 -10.67 1.88
CA ARG A 85 17.42 -10.44 3.25
C ARG A 85 16.95 -9.09 3.76
N TRP A 86 16.89 -8.97 5.08
CA TRP A 86 16.75 -7.70 5.75
C TRP A 86 18.00 -7.38 6.57
N GLU A 87 18.33 -6.12 6.66
CA GLU A 87 19.44 -5.59 7.45
C GLU A 87 18.94 -4.39 8.25
N SER A 88 19.17 -4.42 9.58
CA SER A 88 18.82 -3.32 10.47
C SER A 88 19.73 -2.11 10.21
N GLU A 89 19.14 -0.94 10.27
CA GLU A 89 19.84 0.35 10.25
C GLU A 89 19.70 1.03 11.63
N SER A 90 20.34 2.19 11.80
CA SER A 90 20.10 3.05 12.94
C SER A 90 18.66 3.60 12.92
N ASP A 91 18.18 4.09 14.06
CA ASP A 91 16.96 4.88 14.16
C ASP A 91 15.66 4.20 13.70
N CYS A 92 15.50 2.92 14.05
CA CYS A 92 14.29 2.14 13.73
C CYS A 92 14.05 1.91 12.23
N GLY A 93 15.09 2.05 11.43
CA GLY A 93 15.09 1.74 10.01
C GLY A 93 15.62 0.35 9.73
N LEU A 94 15.20 -0.21 8.63
CA LEU A 94 15.82 -1.39 8.03
C LEU A 94 15.74 -1.32 6.51
N THR A 95 16.65 -2.05 5.86
CA THR A 95 16.62 -2.29 4.42
C THR A 95 16.22 -3.73 4.17
N VAL A 96 15.20 -3.91 3.33
CA VAL A 96 14.84 -5.23 2.78
C VAL A 96 15.31 -5.28 1.34
N THR A 97 16.22 -6.21 1.05
CA THR A 97 16.69 -6.46 -0.33
C THR A 97 16.02 -7.74 -0.83
N ARG A 98 15.31 -7.64 -1.96
CA ARG A 98 14.61 -8.74 -2.59
C ARG A 98 15.20 -8.96 -3.98
N ASP A 99 15.26 -10.22 -4.39
CA ASP A 99 15.71 -10.69 -5.70
C ASP A 99 17.16 -10.34 -6.12
N GLN A 100 17.61 -11.00 -7.18
CA GLN A 100 18.95 -10.81 -7.75
C GLN A 100 19.17 -9.43 -8.40
N GLN A 101 18.11 -8.67 -8.64
CA GLN A 101 18.17 -7.35 -9.24
C GLN A 101 18.29 -6.22 -8.19
N GLY A 102 18.44 -6.57 -6.92
CA GLY A 102 18.65 -5.60 -5.83
C GLY A 102 17.46 -4.68 -5.58
N HIS A 103 16.23 -5.16 -5.81
CA HIS A 103 15.05 -4.40 -5.41
C HIS A 103 15.03 -4.22 -3.90
N GLN A 104 15.15 -2.97 -3.47
CA GLN A 104 15.23 -2.62 -2.05
C GLN A 104 14.02 -1.82 -1.59
N SER A 105 13.65 -2.01 -0.34
CA SER A 105 12.73 -1.15 0.39
C SER A 105 13.42 -0.64 1.65
N LYS A 106 13.27 0.65 1.90
CA LYS A 106 13.55 1.24 3.22
C LYS A 106 12.29 1.15 4.05
N VAL A 107 12.37 0.54 5.21
CA VAL A 107 11.23 0.23 6.07
C VAL A 107 11.42 0.84 7.45
N LEU A 108 10.36 1.43 7.98
CA LEU A 108 10.31 1.94 9.34
C LEU A 108 9.63 0.92 10.27
N LEU A 109 10.25 0.70 11.41
CA LEU A 109 9.74 -0.16 12.46
C LEU A 109 8.96 0.65 13.51
N THR A 110 7.99 0.00 14.13
CA THR A 110 7.41 0.48 15.39
C THR A 110 8.40 0.33 16.53
N ALA A 111 8.14 0.93 17.68
CA ALA A 111 8.95 0.74 18.89
C ALA A 111 9.08 -0.74 19.30
N GLN A 112 8.12 -1.59 18.92
CA GLN A 112 8.12 -3.04 19.17
C GLN A 112 8.86 -3.85 18.10
N GLY A 113 9.53 -3.21 17.13
CA GLY A 113 10.26 -3.88 16.07
C GLY A 113 9.42 -4.43 14.91
N LEU A 114 8.14 -4.06 14.83
CA LEU A 114 7.26 -4.48 13.73
C LEU A 114 7.41 -3.52 12.55
N PRO A 115 7.60 -4.00 11.30
CA PRO A 115 7.57 -3.18 10.11
C PRO A 115 6.19 -2.56 9.93
N ARG A 116 6.13 -1.27 9.58
CA ARG A 116 4.86 -0.56 9.43
C ARG A 116 4.71 0.16 8.10
N PHE A 117 5.72 0.91 7.70
CA PHE A 117 5.73 1.67 6.47
C PHE A 117 7.05 1.50 5.75
N GLY A 118 7.01 1.48 4.44
CA GLY A 118 8.20 1.41 3.62
C GLY A 118 8.08 2.25 2.35
N LEU A 119 9.23 2.45 1.74
CA LEU A 119 9.36 3.08 0.42
C LEU A 119 10.28 2.23 -0.45
N SER A 120 9.90 2.04 -1.71
CA SER A 120 10.81 1.47 -2.70
C SER A 120 12.02 2.38 -2.89
N ASN A 121 13.22 1.79 -2.84
CA ASN A 121 14.50 2.49 -3.04
C ASN A 121 15.07 2.21 -4.45
N ARG A 122 14.22 2.01 -5.44
CA ARG A 122 14.62 1.84 -6.83
C ARG A 122 14.53 3.17 -7.57
N ILE A 123 15.57 3.50 -8.32
CA ILE A 123 15.57 4.69 -9.17
C ILE A 123 14.40 4.63 -10.15
N GLY A 124 13.62 5.70 -10.22
CA GLY A 124 12.43 5.83 -11.05
C GLY A 124 11.14 5.30 -10.42
N ASP A 125 11.20 4.67 -9.24
CA ASP A 125 10.03 4.30 -8.48
C ASP A 125 9.66 5.41 -7.47
N VAL A 126 8.37 5.72 -7.35
CA VAL A 126 7.79 6.49 -6.25
C VAL A 126 6.67 5.63 -5.67
N VAL A 127 7.06 4.68 -4.83
CA VAL A 127 6.17 3.62 -4.32
C VAL A 127 6.22 3.57 -2.80
N ARG A 128 5.06 3.73 -2.18
CA ARG A 128 4.87 3.54 -0.73
C ARG A 128 4.45 2.10 -0.46
N GLU A 129 4.85 1.59 0.70
CA GLU A 129 4.47 0.28 1.19
C GLU A 129 3.82 0.40 2.56
N GLN A 130 2.76 -0.36 2.77
CA GLN A 130 2.12 -0.57 4.06
C GLN A 130 2.33 -2.03 4.47
N TRP A 131 2.82 -2.23 5.69
CA TRP A 131 3.19 -3.52 6.23
C TRP A 131 2.27 -3.90 7.37
N MET A 132 1.83 -5.14 7.38
CA MET A 132 0.92 -5.69 8.39
C MET A 132 1.43 -7.07 8.80
N ALA A 133 1.58 -7.28 10.10
CA ALA A 133 1.87 -8.61 10.61
C ALA A 133 0.73 -9.57 10.23
N GLN A 134 1.11 -10.73 9.72
CA GLN A 134 0.19 -11.81 9.38
C GLN A 134 0.30 -12.86 10.49
N PRO A 135 -0.78 -13.15 11.23
CA PRO A 135 -0.75 -14.22 12.23
C PRO A 135 -0.44 -15.58 11.60
N ASP A 136 0.32 -16.40 12.31
CA ASP A 136 0.65 -17.77 11.88
C ASP A 136 -0.55 -18.71 12.09
N ARG A 137 -1.54 -18.59 11.20
CA ARG A 137 -2.74 -19.42 11.17
C ARG A 137 -3.09 -19.75 9.72
N ARG A 138 -3.92 -20.78 9.56
CA ARG A 138 -4.57 -21.03 8.28
C ARG A 138 -5.75 -20.09 8.08
N CYS A 139 -5.99 -19.73 6.83
CA CYS A 139 -7.21 -19.02 6.46
C CYS A 139 -8.35 -20.03 6.28
N GLU A 140 -9.40 -19.82 7.05
CA GLU A 140 -10.59 -20.65 7.01
C GLU A 140 -11.79 -19.83 6.50
N PRO A 141 -12.74 -20.44 5.78
CA PRO A 141 -13.89 -19.72 5.25
C PRO A 141 -14.64 -18.91 6.30
N ASP A 142 -14.88 -19.50 7.47
CA ASP A 142 -15.64 -18.86 8.53
C ASP A 142 -14.96 -17.65 9.17
N SER A 143 -13.65 -17.54 9.04
CA SER A 143 -12.90 -16.36 9.52
C SER A 143 -13.30 -15.10 8.77
N MET A 144 -13.74 -15.24 7.51
CA MET A 144 -14.16 -14.14 6.66
C MET A 144 -15.62 -13.73 6.81
N ASN A 145 -16.43 -14.46 7.65
CA ASN A 145 -17.82 -14.07 7.85
C ASN A 145 -17.92 -12.66 8.46
N GLY A 146 -18.73 -11.80 7.83
CA GLY A 146 -18.98 -10.43 8.32
C GLY A 146 -19.00 -9.36 7.27
N SER A 147 -18.98 -8.12 7.73
CA SER A 147 -18.97 -6.92 6.89
C SER A 147 -17.58 -6.34 6.79
N PHE A 148 -17.23 -5.84 5.61
CA PHE A 148 -15.92 -5.25 5.32
C PHE A 148 -16.10 -3.93 4.57
N MET A 149 -15.13 -3.05 4.74
CA MET A 149 -15.09 -1.76 4.05
C MET A 149 -13.69 -1.47 3.51
N SER A 150 -13.64 -0.77 2.40
CA SER A 150 -12.38 -0.24 1.88
C SER A 150 -12.55 1.14 1.28
N GLN A 151 -11.45 1.88 1.28
CA GLN A 151 -11.25 3.03 0.42
C GLN A 151 -9.96 2.84 -0.34
N GLN A 152 -9.98 3.12 -1.61
CA GLN A 152 -8.84 2.90 -2.48
C GLN A 152 -8.68 4.03 -3.50
N ARG A 153 -7.45 4.22 -3.90
CA ARG A 153 -7.07 5.07 -5.03
C ARG A 153 -6.37 4.19 -6.05
N GLY A 154 -6.66 4.42 -7.29
CA GLY A 154 -6.06 3.67 -8.38
C GLY A 154 -5.87 4.53 -9.61
N SER A 155 -5.75 3.88 -10.74
CA SER A 155 -5.62 4.52 -12.04
C SER A 155 -6.34 3.72 -13.09
N SER A 156 -7.02 4.40 -14.01
CA SER A 156 -7.70 3.80 -15.15
C SER A 156 -7.02 4.27 -16.43
N PHE A 157 -6.83 3.36 -17.39
CA PHE A 157 -6.25 3.69 -18.69
C PHE A 157 -7.36 4.07 -19.66
N THR A 158 -7.46 5.36 -19.95
CA THR A 158 -8.52 5.90 -20.81
C THR A 158 -7.92 6.86 -21.84
N ALA A 159 -8.37 6.78 -23.10
CA ALA A 159 -7.90 7.64 -24.19
C ALA A 159 -6.37 7.73 -24.28
N SER A 160 -5.69 6.57 -24.20
CA SER A 160 -4.23 6.43 -24.28
C SER A 160 -3.43 7.05 -23.13
N SER A 161 -4.07 7.35 -22.02
CA SER A 161 -3.39 7.88 -20.81
C SER A 161 -3.97 7.29 -19.52
N TRP A 162 -3.15 7.30 -18.47
CA TRP A 162 -3.59 6.93 -17.13
C TRP A 162 -4.27 8.12 -16.46
N LYS A 163 -5.46 7.88 -15.92
CA LYS A 163 -6.26 8.83 -15.14
C LYS A 163 -6.42 8.31 -13.72
N ALA A 164 -6.51 9.22 -12.75
CA ALA A 164 -6.78 8.83 -11.37
C ALA A 164 -8.20 8.29 -11.24
N ASN A 165 -8.36 7.25 -10.41
CA ASN A 165 -9.66 6.79 -9.94
C ASN A 165 -9.66 6.65 -8.41
N ALA A 166 -10.86 6.61 -7.84
CA ALA A 166 -11.08 6.31 -6.43
C ALA A 166 -12.32 5.43 -6.30
N VAL A 167 -12.27 4.48 -5.38
CA VAL A 167 -13.38 3.58 -5.09
C VAL A 167 -13.52 3.43 -3.58
N ILE A 168 -14.75 3.47 -3.09
CA ILE A 168 -15.11 3.02 -1.75
C ILE A 168 -16.05 1.82 -1.87
N GLN A 169 -15.88 0.84 -1.02
CA GLN A 169 -16.64 -0.40 -1.08
C GLN A 169 -17.14 -0.80 0.30
N ARG A 170 -18.31 -1.42 0.31
CA ARG A 170 -18.83 -2.17 1.44
C ARG A 170 -19.20 -3.57 0.96
N GLU A 171 -18.78 -4.58 1.69
CA GLU A 171 -18.99 -5.98 1.37
C GLU A 171 -19.55 -6.74 2.56
N SER A 172 -20.25 -7.82 2.25
CA SER A 172 -20.66 -8.85 3.21
C SER A 172 -20.15 -10.19 2.71
N TRP A 173 -19.45 -10.91 3.58
CA TRP A 173 -18.90 -12.23 3.29
C TRP A 173 -19.60 -13.31 4.08
N ILE A 174 -19.83 -14.46 3.44
CA ILE A 174 -20.26 -15.74 4.04
C ILE A 174 -19.36 -16.82 3.46
N GLY A 175 -18.45 -17.35 4.27
CA GLY A 175 -17.38 -18.23 3.79
C GLY A 175 -16.55 -17.53 2.72
N TRP A 176 -16.38 -18.18 1.57
CA TRP A 176 -15.66 -17.61 0.42
C TRP A 176 -16.53 -16.82 -0.56
N GLN A 177 -17.80 -16.61 -0.25
CA GLN A 177 -18.72 -15.84 -1.08
C GLN A 177 -18.83 -14.41 -0.56
N MET A 178 -18.95 -13.45 -1.49
CA MET A 178 -19.15 -12.04 -1.14
C MET A 178 -20.22 -11.40 -2.00
N VAL A 179 -20.91 -10.43 -1.41
CA VAL A 179 -21.75 -9.46 -2.10
C VAL A 179 -21.36 -8.07 -1.65
N GLY A 180 -21.41 -7.09 -2.52
CA GLY A 180 -20.95 -5.75 -2.18
C GLY A 180 -21.58 -4.66 -3.01
N LEU A 181 -21.30 -3.44 -2.56
CA LEU A 181 -21.62 -2.20 -3.25
C LEU A 181 -20.34 -1.39 -3.39
N ALA A 182 -20.03 -0.96 -4.60
CA ALA A 182 -18.94 -0.03 -4.89
C ALA A 182 -19.48 1.32 -5.32
N VAL A 183 -18.88 2.37 -4.79
CA VAL A 183 -19.05 3.75 -5.28
C VAL A 183 -17.72 4.19 -5.84
N SER A 184 -17.67 4.46 -7.11
CA SER A 184 -16.44 4.75 -7.86
C SER A 184 -16.48 6.13 -8.47
N SER A 185 -15.31 6.72 -8.68
CA SER A 185 -15.13 7.94 -9.46
C SER A 185 -13.97 7.73 -10.43
N TYR A 186 -14.26 7.82 -11.71
CA TYR A 186 -13.33 7.70 -12.83
C TYR A 186 -13.21 9.03 -13.55
N ASP A 187 -12.06 9.70 -13.45
CA ASP A 187 -11.84 11.04 -14.03
C ASP A 187 -12.97 12.06 -13.70
N GLY A 188 -13.53 11.95 -12.47
CA GLY A 188 -14.62 12.80 -12.00
C GLY A 188 -16.04 12.28 -12.31
N ALA A 189 -16.21 11.24 -13.12
CA ALA A 189 -17.50 10.59 -13.33
C ALA A 189 -17.79 9.60 -12.19
N GLY A 190 -18.88 9.84 -11.45
CA GLY A 190 -19.32 8.98 -10.37
C GLY A 190 -20.15 7.80 -10.87
N GLU A 191 -19.96 6.65 -10.25
CA GLU A 191 -20.70 5.42 -10.53
C GLU A 191 -21.00 4.65 -9.25
N VAL A 192 -22.15 3.98 -9.20
CA VAL A 192 -22.52 3.06 -8.12
C VAL A 192 -22.90 1.73 -8.75
N ALA A 193 -22.32 0.64 -8.27
CA ALA A 193 -22.59 -0.71 -8.78
C ALA A 193 -22.62 -1.73 -7.65
N GLY A 194 -23.65 -2.57 -7.65
CA GLY A 194 -23.70 -3.81 -6.89
C GLY A 194 -22.82 -4.87 -7.57
N TYR A 195 -22.24 -5.75 -6.78
CA TYR A 195 -21.48 -6.88 -7.30
C TYR A 195 -21.55 -8.10 -6.39
N GLN A 196 -21.25 -9.24 -6.95
CA GLN A 196 -21.06 -10.50 -6.23
C GLN A 196 -19.75 -11.13 -6.64
N GLY A 197 -19.18 -11.94 -5.76
CA GLY A 197 -17.92 -12.60 -6.05
C GLY A 197 -17.61 -13.75 -5.12
N GLN A 198 -16.46 -14.36 -5.39
CA GLN A 198 -15.95 -15.45 -4.57
C GLN A 198 -14.44 -15.40 -4.48
N PHE A 199 -13.92 -15.86 -3.36
CA PHE A 199 -12.50 -16.15 -3.19
C PHE A 199 -12.23 -17.61 -3.55
N ILE A 200 -11.21 -17.82 -4.38
CA ILE A 200 -10.71 -19.13 -4.79
C ILE A 200 -9.32 -19.25 -4.20
N GLN A 201 -9.17 -20.11 -3.20
CA GLN A 201 -7.91 -20.31 -2.48
C GLN A 201 -6.94 -21.15 -3.33
N ASP A 202 -5.71 -20.66 -3.51
CA ASP A 202 -4.62 -21.38 -4.18
C ASP A 202 -3.66 -22.00 -3.17
N GLU A 203 -3.14 -21.16 -2.23
CA GLU A 203 -2.30 -21.56 -1.10
C GLU A 203 -2.89 -20.97 0.19
N ASN A 204 -2.29 -21.27 1.34
CA ASN A 204 -2.76 -20.71 2.61
C ASN A 204 -2.87 -19.18 2.55
N CYS A 205 -4.05 -18.63 2.75
CA CYS A 205 -4.38 -17.19 2.70
C CYS A 205 -4.14 -16.49 1.36
N ILE A 206 -3.56 -17.14 0.36
CA ILE A 206 -3.35 -16.62 -0.99
C ILE A 206 -4.36 -17.22 -1.94
N GLY A 207 -4.88 -16.42 -2.85
CA GLY A 207 -5.81 -16.87 -3.88
C GLY A 207 -6.25 -15.75 -4.80
N GLN A 208 -7.35 -16.01 -5.49
CA GLN A 208 -7.96 -15.11 -6.45
C GLN A 208 -9.35 -14.72 -6.00
N ILE A 209 -9.70 -13.45 -6.20
CA ILE A 209 -11.09 -13.01 -6.12
C ILE A 209 -11.61 -12.83 -7.55
N ARG A 210 -12.76 -13.41 -7.83
CA ARG A 210 -13.53 -13.18 -9.05
C ARG A 210 -14.84 -12.52 -8.68
N GLN A 211 -15.10 -11.39 -9.31
CA GLN A 211 -16.32 -10.60 -9.09
C GLN A 211 -17.04 -10.35 -10.40
N GLN A 212 -18.35 -10.17 -10.32
CA GLN A 212 -19.19 -9.74 -11.41
C GLN A 212 -20.13 -8.65 -10.90
N ASP A 213 -20.20 -7.52 -11.60
CA ASP A 213 -21.15 -6.47 -11.30
C ASP A 213 -22.54 -6.76 -11.90
N GLU A 214 -23.52 -5.96 -11.52
CA GLU A 214 -24.91 -6.09 -11.98
C GLU A 214 -25.11 -5.91 -13.49
N ARG A 215 -24.11 -5.35 -14.19
CA ARG A 215 -24.08 -5.20 -15.64
C ARG A 215 -23.45 -6.40 -16.35
N GLY A 216 -22.96 -7.40 -15.58
CA GLY A 216 -22.28 -8.56 -16.09
C GLY A 216 -20.78 -8.37 -16.36
N VAL A 217 -20.19 -7.24 -16.00
CA VAL A 217 -18.76 -7.01 -16.15
C VAL A 217 -18.02 -7.84 -15.09
N THR A 218 -16.99 -8.57 -15.52
CA THR A 218 -16.20 -9.45 -14.64
C THR A 218 -14.86 -8.82 -14.31
N TYR A 219 -14.45 -8.99 -13.05
CA TYR A 219 -13.18 -8.52 -12.51
C TYR A 219 -12.42 -9.68 -11.87
N ALA A 220 -11.10 -9.66 -12.01
CA ALA A 220 -10.22 -10.65 -11.40
C ALA A 220 -9.11 -9.96 -10.61
N TYR A 221 -8.85 -10.49 -9.42
CA TYR A 221 -7.85 -9.96 -8.51
C TYR A 221 -7.01 -11.10 -7.94
N SER A 222 -5.72 -10.86 -7.71
CA SER A 222 -4.97 -11.63 -6.73
C SER A 222 -5.26 -11.08 -5.35
N ALA A 223 -5.42 -11.94 -4.37
CA ALA A 223 -5.77 -11.55 -3.02
C ALA A 223 -4.96 -12.31 -1.97
N ILE A 224 -4.72 -11.65 -0.86
CA ILE A 224 -4.12 -12.23 0.34
C ILE A 224 -5.04 -11.90 1.50
N LEU A 225 -5.62 -12.94 2.09
CA LEU A 225 -6.48 -12.80 3.27
C LEU A 225 -5.61 -12.65 4.52
N ARG A 226 -6.11 -11.91 5.49
CA ARG A 226 -5.56 -11.96 6.84
C ARG A 226 -6.11 -13.16 7.57
N SER A 227 -5.21 -13.98 8.09
CA SER A 227 -5.56 -15.25 8.71
C SER A 227 -6.39 -15.11 10.00
N ASP A 228 -6.44 -13.93 10.60
CA ASP A 228 -7.31 -13.60 11.73
C ASP A 228 -8.72 -13.15 11.31
N GLY A 229 -8.99 -13.10 10.01
CA GLY A 229 -10.28 -12.66 9.46
C GLY A 229 -10.54 -11.16 9.59
N SER A 230 -9.53 -10.36 9.97
CA SER A 230 -9.69 -8.91 10.15
C SER A 230 -9.71 -8.14 8.84
N GLY A 231 -9.46 -8.81 7.69
CA GLY A 231 -9.48 -8.19 6.39
C GLY A 231 -8.70 -8.96 5.33
N TYR A 232 -8.46 -8.31 4.23
CA TYR A 232 -7.67 -8.84 3.12
C TYR A 232 -7.11 -7.71 2.25
N ALA A 233 -6.14 -8.03 1.42
CA ALA A 233 -5.69 -7.12 0.39
C ALA A 233 -5.87 -7.75 -0.99
N TYR A 234 -6.12 -6.91 -1.99
CA TYR A 234 -6.24 -7.37 -3.37
C TYR A 234 -5.54 -6.45 -4.36
N LEU A 235 -5.13 -7.03 -5.49
CA LEU A 235 -4.57 -6.35 -6.66
C LEU A 235 -5.32 -6.81 -7.90
N GLN A 236 -5.87 -5.89 -8.66
CA GLN A 236 -6.51 -6.19 -9.94
C GLN A 236 -5.49 -6.74 -10.95
N THR A 237 -5.79 -7.90 -11.56
CA THR A 237 -4.82 -8.61 -12.39
C THR A 237 -4.94 -8.29 -13.87
N GLN A 238 -6.10 -7.81 -14.32
CA GLN A 238 -6.41 -7.56 -15.73
C GLN A 238 -7.32 -6.34 -15.94
N GLY A 239 -7.54 -5.97 -17.18
CA GLY A 239 -8.35 -4.81 -17.56
C GLY A 239 -7.53 -3.51 -17.61
N ASP A 240 -8.24 -2.42 -17.81
CA ASP A 240 -7.66 -1.08 -17.94
C ASP A 240 -7.52 -0.34 -16.60
N ASP A 241 -8.07 -0.90 -15.52
CA ASP A 241 -7.96 -0.34 -14.19
C ASP A 241 -6.84 -1.01 -13.41
N LEU A 242 -5.99 -0.23 -12.78
CA LEU A 242 -5.03 -0.70 -11.79
C LEU A 242 -5.51 -0.27 -10.42
N THR A 243 -5.98 -1.23 -9.67
CA THR A 243 -6.47 -1.05 -8.31
C THR A 243 -5.74 -1.99 -7.36
N VAL A 244 -5.25 -1.44 -6.27
CA VAL A 244 -4.75 -2.19 -5.12
C VAL A 244 -5.42 -1.64 -3.88
N ALA A 245 -5.93 -2.52 -3.04
CA ALA A 245 -6.67 -2.14 -1.85
C ALA A 245 -6.33 -2.99 -0.64
N LEU A 246 -6.47 -2.38 0.52
CA LEU A 246 -6.66 -3.03 1.79
C LEU A 246 -8.13 -2.91 2.16
N VAL A 247 -8.74 -4.04 2.48
CA VAL A 247 -10.12 -4.15 2.92
C VAL A 247 -10.12 -4.61 4.36
N GLU A 248 -10.81 -3.90 5.22
CA GLU A 248 -10.80 -4.13 6.66
C GLU A 248 -12.20 -4.50 7.13
N LYS A 249 -12.26 -5.41 8.10
CA LYS A 249 -13.52 -5.78 8.74
C LYS A 249 -14.09 -4.56 9.44
N SER A 250 -15.33 -4.22 9.12
CA SER A 250 -16.01 -3.14 9.82
C SER A 250 -16.45 -3.64 11.19
N GLU A 251 -16.25 -2.81 12.20
CA GLU A 251 -16.82 -3.06 13.52
C GLU A 251 -18.35 -3.08 13.39
N SER A 252 -18.98 -4.08 13.99
CA SER A 252 -20.43 -4.25 14.05
C SER A 252 -21.02 -3.41 15.17
#